data_cacbff2886891812cc57993634af0d7a
#
_entry.id   cacbff2886891812cc57993634af0d7a
#
_cell.length_a   1.000
_cell.length_b   1.000
_cell.length_c   1.000
_cell.angle_alpha   90.00
_cell.angle_beta   90.00
_cell.angle_gamma   90.00
#
_symmetry.space_group_name_H-M   'P 1'
#
loop_
_entity.id
_entity.type
_entity.pdbx_description
1 polymer ?
#
loop_
_entity_poly.entity_id
_entity_poly.type
_entity_poly.pdbx_seq_one_letter_code
_entity_poly.pdbx_strand_id
1 'polypeptide(L)'
;FRAQGIGGNVVFVASKNGLAASPNAAAYCTAKAAEIHLARCLALEGAEAQIRVNVVNPDAVLRGSKIWTGSWKQERAEAYNMKTDELEEHYRKRSLLKRSVFPEDIAEAIYFLASEMSAKSTGNILNVDAGNAQSFTR
;
A
#
# COMPACT_ATOMS: atom_id res chain seq x y z
N PHE A 1 13.72 -17.64 -7.25
CA PHE A 1 13.92 -16.90 -8.50
C PHE A 1 15.37 -17.01 -9.00
N ARG A 2 16.37 -16.70 -8.18
CA ARG A 2 17.78 -16.80 -8.59
C ARG A 2 18.16 -18.20 -9.10
N ALA A 3 17.74 -19.26 -8.38
CA ALA A 3 18.02 -20.65 -8.77
C ALA A 3 17.31 -21.07 -10.08
N GLN A 4 16.20 -20.44 -10.43
CA GLN A 4 15.49 -20.71 -11.68
C GLN A 4 16.14 -20.05 -12.90
N GLY A 5 16.85 -18.93 -12.71
CA GLY A 5 17.57 -18.22 -13.78
C GLY A 5 16.71 -17.54 -14.84
N ILE A 6 15.41 -17.38 -14.59
CA ILE A 6 14.42 -16.82 -15.54
C ILE A 6 13.93 -15.43 -15.16
N GLY A 7 14.52 -14.83 -14.13
CA GLY A 7 14.02 -13.59 -13.54
C GLY A 7 12.83 -13.82 -12.61
N GLY A 8 12.14 -12.75 -12.25
CA GLY A 8 11.00 -12.84 -11.35
C GLY A 8 10.35 -11.50 -11.07
N ASN A 9 9.23 -11.56 -10.34
CA ASN A 9 8.48 -10.39 -9.95
C ASN A 9 7.92 -10.56 -8.53
N VAL A 10 8.14 -9.57 -7.70
CA VAL A 10 7.63 -9.49 -6.33
C VAL A 10 6.86 -8.18 -6.17
N VAL A 11 5.64 -8.26 -5.69
CA VAL A 11 4.83 -7.08 -5.37
C VAL A 11 4.45 -7.12 -3.89
N PHE A 12 4.95 -6.17 -3.13
CA PHE A 12 4.54 -5.95 -1.75
C PHE A 12 3.24 -5.13 -1.70
N VAL A 13 2.36 -5.44 -0.78
CA VAL A 13 1.18 -4.63 -0.49
C VAL A 13 1.38 -3.98 0.88
N ALA A 14 1.90 -2.76 0.86
CA ALA A 14 2.19 -2.01 2.07
C ALA A 14 0.96 -1.22 2.58
N SER A 15 1.10 0.05 2.86
CA SER A 15 0.05 0.98 3.26
C SER A 15 0.56 2.40 3.18
N LYS A 16 -0.32 3.36 2.94
CA LYS A 16 -0.04 4.79 3.14
C LYS A 16 0.67 5.06 4.48
N ASN A 17 0.35 4.28 5.50
CA ASN A 17 0.95 4.41 6.82
C ASN A 17 2.44 4.03 6.88
N GLY A 18 2.97 3.40 5.86
CA GLY A 18 4.43 3.22 5.71
C GLY A 18 5.16 4.48 5.23
N LEU A 19 4.44 5.46 4.70
CA LEU A 19 4.98 6.75 4.24
C LEU A 19 4.57 7.91 5.15
N ALA A 20 3.34 7.89 5.64
CA ALA A 20 2.78 8.97 6.46
C ALA A 20 2.17 8.39 7.75
N ALA A 21 2.65 8.86 8.88
CA ALA A 21 2.20 8.40 10.18
C ALA A 21 0.70 8.66 10.44
N SER A 22 0.12 7.81 11.26
CA SER A 22 -1.25 7.98 11.77
C SER A 22 -1.26 7.88 13.30
N PRO A 23 -2.12 8.64 14.00
CA PRO A 23 -2.20 8.60 15.45
C PRO A 23 -2.59 7.20 15.94
N ASN A 24 -2.07 6.80 17.10
CA ASN A 24 -2.32 5.51 17.75
C ASN A 24 -2.10 4.27 16.83
N ALA A 25 -1.10 4.33 15.94
CA ALA A 25 -0.79 3.28 14.98
C ALA A 25 0.73 3.03 14.81
N ALA A 26 1.54 3.31 15.84
CA ALA A 26 3.00 3.28 15.74
C ALA A 26 3.53 1.93 15.24
N ALA A 27 3.10 0.82 15.84
CA ALA A 27 3.54 -0.52 15.43
C ALA A 27 3.18 -0.83 13.97
N TYR A 28 1.95 -0.52 13.56
CA TYR A 28 1.50 -0.71 12.19
C TYR A 28 2.28 0.16 11.19
N CYS A 29 2.46 1.46 11.50
CA CYS A 29 3.23 2.38 10.67
C CYS A 29 4.66 1.90 10.49
N THR A 30 5.32 1.48 11.58
CA THR A 30 6.69 0.96 11.56
C THR A 30 6.80 -0.30 10.72
N ALA A 31 5.90 -1.26 10.89
CA ALA A 31 5.88 -2.48 10.10
C ALA A 31 5.73 -2.19 8.60
N LYS A 32 4.81 -1.31 8.23
CA LYS A 32 4.58 -0.93 6.83
C LYS A 32 5.73 -0.10 6.23
N ALA A 33 6.41 0.72 7.02
CA ALA A 33 7.63 1.41 6.60
C ALA A 33 8.77 0.41 6.34
N ALA A 34 8.92 -0.59 7.21
CA ALA A 34 9.89 -1.66 7.03
C ALA A 34 9.63 -2.49 5.76
N GLU A 35 8.36 -2.82 5.45
CA GLU A 35 7.99 -3.49 4.19
C GLU A 35 8.42 -2.70 2.95
N ILE A 36 8.17 -1.39 2.95
CA ILE A 36 8.55 -0.49 1.84
C ILE A 36 10.08 -0.46 1.68
N HIS A 37 10.81 -0.35 2.79
CA HIS A 37 12.27 -0.31 2.74
C HIS A 37 12.87 -1.66 2.31
N LEU A 38 12.32 -2.76 2.82
CA LEU A 38 12.70 -4.11 2.41
C LEU A 38 12.52 -4.31 0.90
N ALA A 39 11.41 -3.87 0.33
CA ALA A 39 11.18 -3.96 -1.11
C ALA A 39 12.27 -3.23 -1.92
N ARG A 40 12.74 -2.07 -1.45
CA ARG A 40 13.86 -1.34 -2.08
C ARG A 40 15.18 -2.10 -1.99
N CYS A 41 15.49 -2.68 -0.83
CA CYS A 41 16.69 -3.52 -0.67
C CYS A 41 16.63 -4.72 -1.64
N LEU A 42 15.49 -5.42 -1.69
CA LEU A 42 15.32 -6.57 -2.57
C LEU A 42 15.36 -6.19 -4.06
N ALA A 43 14.91 -4.97 -4.42
CA ALA A 43 15.04 -4.47 -5.78
C ALA A 43 16.51 -4.31 -6.20
N LEU A 44 17.35 -3.79 -5.29
CA LEU A 44 18.80 -3.69 -5.52
C LEU A 44 19.44 -5.07 -5.61
N GLU A 45 19.15 -5.95 -4.67
CA GLU A 45 19.72 -7.30 -4.61
C GLU A 45 19.28 -8.22 -5.75
N GLY A 46 18.05 -8.01 -6.27
CA GLY A 46 17.45 -8.81 -7.33
C GLY A 46 17.81 -8.38 -8.75
N ALA A 47 18.34 -7.19 -8.94
CA ALA A 47 18.50 -6.55 -10.23
C ALA A 47 19.32 -7.37 -11.25
N GLU A 48 20.48 -7.89 -10.85
CA GLU A 48 21.33 -8.72 -11.73
C GLU A 48 20.65 -10.02 -12.17
N ALA A 49 19.77 -10.57 -11.32
CA ALA A 49 18.98 -11.75 -11.63
C ALA A 49 17.68 -11.41 -12.37
N GLN A 50 17.51 -10.19 -12.84
CA GLN A 50 16.28 -9.71 -13.52
C GLN A 50 15.01 -9.91 -12.67
N ILE A 51 15.14 -9.76 -11.34
CA ILE A 51 14.02 -9.82 -10.40
C ILE A 51 13.56 -8.40 -10.13
N ARG A 52 12.32 -8.09 -10.50
CA ARG A 52 11.68 -6.80 -10.21
C ARG A 52 10.98 -6.87 -8.86
N VAL A 53 11.10 -5.82 -8.07
CA VAL A 53 10.44 -5.74 -6.76
C VAL A 53 9.80 -4.36 -6.63
N ASN A 54 8.49 -4.33 -6.46
CA ASN A 54 7.72 -3.09 -6.36
C ASN A 54 6.73 -3.15 -5.20
N VAL A 55 6.15 -2.02 -4.88
CA VAL A 55 5.18 -1.86 -3.79
C VAL A 55 3.88 -1.26 -4.33
N VAL A 56 2.74 -1.86 -4.00
CA VAL A 56 1.43 -1.20 -4.03
C VAL A 56 1.17 -0.62 -2.65
N ASN A 57 0.76 0.63 -2.60
CA ASN A 57 0.61 1.38 -1.36
C ASN A 57 -0.82 1.93 -1.22
N PRO A 58 -1.77 1.12 -0.67
CA PRO A 58 -3.16 1.51 -0.50
C PRO A 58 -3.36 2.52 0.64
N ASP A 59 -4.46 3.29 0.55
CA ASP A 59 -5.07 3.94 1.73
C ASP A 59 -6.55 3.57 1.81
N ALA A 60 -7.00 3.21 3.02
CA ALA A 60 -8.40 3.09 3.41
C ALA A 60 -9.28 2.17 2.52
N VAL A 61 -8.79 1.00 2.18
CA VAL A 61 -9.62 -0.06 1.57
C VAL A 61 -10.53 -0.66 2.66
N LEU A 62 -11.70 -0.03 2.91
CA LEU A 62 -12.58 -0.45 3.99
C LEU A 62 -13.42 -1.67 3.60
N ARG A 63 -14.02 -1.65 2.42
CA ARG A 63 -14.88 -2.74 1.94
C ARG A 63 -14.03 -3.94 1.53
N GLY A 64 -14.45 -5.13 1.91
CA GLY A 64 -13.79 -6.38 1.56
C GLY A 64 -12.46 -6.66 2.27
N SER A 65 -11.96 -5.76 3.09
CA SER A 65 -10.69 -5.92 3.81
C SER A 65 -10.91 -6.39 5.25
N LYS A 66 -10.29 -7.52 5.63
CA LYS A 66 -10.44 -8.13 6.94
C LYS A 66 -9.90 -7.27 8.09
N ILE A 67 -8.97 -6.36 7.85
CA ILE A 67 -8.44 -5.47 8.90
C ILE A 67 -9.54 -4.58 9.51
N TRP A 68 -10.59 -4.28 8.74
CA TRP A 68 -11.70 -3.44 9.17
C TRP A 68 -12.86 -4.20 9.84
N THR A 69 -12.74 -5.52 10.02
CA THR A 69 -13.76 -6.34 10.69
C THR A 69 -13.48 -6.55 12.17
N GLY A 70 -12.31 -6.19 12.67
CA GLY A 70 -11.88 -6.33 14.08
C GLY A 70 -11.84 -5.00 14.84
N SER A 71 -11.08 -4.98 15.93
CA SER A 71 -10.88 -3.81 16.81
C SER A 71 -10.29 -2.61 16.07
N TRP A 72 -9.52 -2.85 15.01
CA TRP A 72 -8.87 -1.79 14.23
C TRP A 72 -9.84 -0.71 13.75
N LYS A 73 -11.05 -1.09 13.29
CA LYS A 73 -12.08 -0.12 12.87
C LYS A 73 -12.50 0.79 14.01
N GLN A 74 -12.72 0.20 15.19
CA GLN A 74 -13.08 0.95 16.39
C GLN A 74 -11.93 1.87 16.84
N GLU A 75 -10.72 1.36 16.92
CA GLU A 75 -9.52 2.13 17.30
C GLU A 75 -9.28 3.31 16.35
N ARG A 76 -9.54 3.15 15.05
CA ARG A 76 -9.43 4.25 14.07
C ARG A 76 -10.52 5.30 14.27
N ALA A 77 -11.77 4.89 14.53
CA ALA A 77 -12.86 5.81 14.81
C ALA A 77 -12.57 6.64 16.08
N GLU A 78 -12.11 5.99 17.14
CA GLU A 78 -11.70 6.65 18.38
C GLU A 78 -10.53 7.62 18.17
N ALA A 79 -9.49 7.22 17.42
CA ALA A 79 -8.34 8.06 17.12
C ALA A 79 -8.69 9.34 16.34
N TYR A 80 -9.79 9.32 15.61
CA TYR A 80 -10.32 10.47 14.86
C TYR A 80 -11.52 11.15 15.56
N ASN A 81 -11.91 10.68 16.74
CA ASN A 81 -13.06 11.19 17.51
C ASN A 81 -14.38 11.18 16.70
N MET A 82 -14.67 10.03 16.06
CA MET A 82 -15.85 9.83 15.23
C MET A 82 -16.47 8.44 15.43
N LYS A 83 -17.64 8.21 14.85
CA LYS A 83 -18.27 6.89 14.83
C LYS A 83 -17.70 6.00 13.74
N THR A 84 -17.83 4.69 13.90
CA THR A 84 -17.29 3.70 12.94
C THR A 84 -17.94 3.73 11.57
N ASP A 85 -19.21 4.15 11.48
CA ASP A 85 -19.95 4.32 10.23
C ASP A 85 -19.56 5.58 9.46
N GLU A 86 -18.94 6.55 10.12
CA GLU A 86 -18.45 7.79 9.50
C GLU A 86 -17.07 7.63 8.84
N LEU A 87 -16.33 6.56 9.16
CA LEU A 87 -14.94 6.36 8.70
C LEU A 87 -14.80 6.34 7.18
N GLU A 88 -15.68 5.65 6.46
CA GLU A 88 -15.58 5.55 5.00
C GLU A 88 -15.70 6.93 4.35
N GLU A 89 -16.67 7.70 4.81
CA GLU A 89 -16.88 9.06 4.30
C GLU A 89 -15.74 10.00 4.70
N HIS A 90 -15.19 9.85 5.93
CA HIS A 90 -14.02 10.59 6.37
C HIS A 90 -12.81 10.34 5.44
N TYR A 91 -12.50 9.07 5.16
CA TYR A 91 -11.39 8.73 4.28
C TYR A 91 -11.63 9.19 2.85
N ARG A 92 -12.84 9.01 2.33
CA ARG A 92 -13.24 9.50 1.01
C ARG A 92 -13.04 11.01 0.88
N LYS A 93 -13.54 11.79 1.84
CA LYS A 93 -13.41 13.26 1.86
C LYS A 93 -11.95 13.73 1.98
N ARG A 94 -11.10 12.97 2.63
CA ARG A 94 -9.69 13.31 2.80
C ARG A 94 -8.89 13.17 1.50
N SER A 95 -9.24 12.23 0.63
CA SER A 95 -8.56 12.03 -0.65
C SER A 95 -8.80 13.20 -1.62
N LEU A 96 -7.86 13.46 -2.52
CA LEU A 96 -7.99 14.55 -3.51
C LEU A 96 -9.12 14.28 -4.51
N LEU A 97 -9.26 13.06 -4.99
CA LEU A 97 -10.29 12.67 -5.95
C LEU A 97 -11.68 12.47 -5.34
N LYS A 98 -11.80 12.52 -3.99
CA LYS A 98 -13.06 12.27 -3.27
C LYS A 98 -13.70 10.93 -3.62
N ARG A 99 -12.87 9.91 -3.78
CA ARG A 99 -13.29 8.53 -4.13
C ARG A 99 -12.88 7.56 -3.03
N SER A 100 -13.69 6.52 -2.84
CA SER A 100 -13.32 5.34 -2.05
C SER A 100 -12.40 4.44 -2.88
N VAL A 101 -11.50 3.73 -2.22
CA VAL A 101 -10.62 2.73 -2.84
C VAL A 101 -11.16 1.35 -2.51
N PHE A 102 -11.23 0.48 -3.51
CA PHE A 102 -11.77 -0.86 -3.41
C PHE A 102 -10.68 -1.93 -3.63
N PRO A 103 -10.91 -3.18 -3.23
CA PRO A 103 -9.96 -4.28 -3.47
C PRO A 103 -9.61 -4.46 -4.95
N GLU A 104 -10.55 -4.19 -5.84
CA GLU A 104 -10.37 -4.29 -7.29
C GLU A 104 -9.32 -3.29 -7.79
N ASP A 105 -9.31 -2.06 -7.27
CA ASP A 105 -8.31 -1.05 -7.61
C ASP A 105 -6.90 -1.52 -7.23
N ILE A 106 -6.78 -2.20 -6.08
CA ILE A 106 -5.51 -2.77 -5.62
C ILE A 106 -5.10 -3.95 -6.50
N ALA A 107 -6.04 -4.82 -6.87
CA ALA A 107 -5.78 -5.96 -7.74
C ALA A 107 -5.29 -5.53 -9.13
N GLU A 108 -5.88 -4.48 -9.71
CA GLU A 108 -5.43 -3.89 -10.99
C GLU A 108 -4.00 -3.34 -10.90
N ALA A 109 -3.68 -2.64 -9.81
CA ALA A 109 -2.33 -2.14 -9.58
C ALA A 109 -1.30 -3.26 -9.41
N ILE A 110 -1.65 -4.32 -8.67
CA ILE A 110 -0.81 -5.52 -8.53
C ILE A 110 -0.62 -6.18 -9.91
N TYR A 111 -1.69 -6.38 -10.68
CA TYR A 111 -1.62 -6.95 -12.02
C TYR A 111 -0.70 -6.15 -12.94
N PHE A 112 -0.82 -4.82 -12.96
CA PHE A 112 0.07 -3.94 -13.71
C PHE A 112 1.54 -4.17 -13.32
N LEU A 113 1.87 -4.14 -12.02
CA LEU A 113 3.24 -4.32 -11.54
C LEU A 113 3.76 -5.75 -11.73
N ALA A 114 2.88 -6.75 -11.72
CA ALA A 114 3.23 -8.15 -11.93
C ALA A 114 3.40 -8.53 -13.41
N SER A 115 2.87 -7.74 -14.33
CA SER A 115 2.87 -8.01 -15.76
C SER A 115 4.06 -7.38 -16.50
N GLU A 116 4.19 -7.73 -17.79
CA GLU A 116 5.17 -7.11 -18.70
C GLU A 116 4.89 -5.62 -18.98
N MET A 117 3.70 -5.12 -18.69
CA MET A 117 3.39 -3.69 -18.83
C MET A 117 4.30 -2.81 -17.97
N SER A 118 4.82 -3.35 -16.87
CA SER A 118 5.77 -2.68 -15.97
C SER A 118 7.20 -3.23 -16.07
N ALA A 119 7.60 -3.84 -17.20
CA ALA A 119 8.89 -4.53 -17.38
C ALA A 119 10.13 -3.67 -17.06
N LYS A 120 10.01 -2.36 -17.07
CA LYS A 120 11.10 -1.42 -16.74
C LYS A 120 10.97 -0.78 -15.35
N SER A 121 10.08 -1.33 -14.50
CA SER A 121 9.80 -0.79 -13.16
C SER A 121 10.29 -1.73 -12.07
N THR A 122 11.20 -1.25 -11.21
CA THR A 122 11.64 -1.91 -9.98
C THR A 122 11.98 -0.87 -8.93
N GLY A 123 11.79 -1.17 -7.65
CA GLY A 123 12.02 -0.26 -6.53
C GLY A 123 10.95 0.85 -6.37
N ASN A 124 9.87 0.78 -7.13
CA ASN A 124 8.82 1.81 -7.15
C ASN A 124 7.74 1.55 -6.10
N ILE A 125 7.08 2.65 -5.71
CA ILE A 125 5.87 2.65 -4.88
C ILE A 125 4.74 3.21 -5.73
N LEU A 126 3.70 2.40 -5.95
CA LEU A 126 2.47 2.81 -6.63
C LEU A 126 1.40 3.08 -5.58
N ASN A 127 1.08 4.35 -5.35
CA ASN A 127 0.01 4.74 -4.45
C ASN A 127 -1.35 4.48 -5.11
N VAL A 128 -2.23 3.78 -4.39
CA VAL A 128 -3.64 3.55 -4.76
C VAL A 128 -4.50 4.04 -3.60
N ASP A 129 -4.69 5.35 -3.53
CA ASP A 129 -5.23 6.05 -2.36
C ASP A 129 -6.17 7.21 -2.72
N ALA A 130 -6.59 7.28 -3.98
CA ALA A 130 -7.38 8.37 -4.54
C ALA A 130 -6.76 9.77 -4.30
N GLY A 131 -5.43 9.82 -4.17
CA GLY A 131 -4.67 11.05 -3.96
C GLY A 131 -4.62 11.47 -2.49
N ASN A 132 -3.87 10.75 -1.67
CA ASN A 132 -3.53 11.20 -0.32
C ASN A 132 -2.22 12.01 -0.37
N ALA A 133 -2.31 13.33 -0.23
CA ALA A 133 -1.14 14.21 -0.35
C ALA A 133 -0.04 13.93 0.68
N GLN A 134 -0.37 13.32 1.82
CA GLN A 134 0.62 12.95 2.84
C GLN A 134 1.52 11.77 2.41
N SER A 135 1.06 10.96 1.45
CA SER A 135 1.80 9.80 0.95
C SER A 135 2.55 10.06 -0.37
N PHE A 136 2.58 11.28 -0.85
CA PHE A 136 3.36 11.61 -2.04
C PHE A 136 4.85 11.38 -1.77
N THR A 137 5.45 10.49 -2.55
CA THR A 137 6.89 10.25 -2.52
C THR A 137 7.61 11.32 -3.35
N ARG A 138 8.64 11.91 -2.77
CA ARG A 138 9.55 12.84 -3.45
C ARG A 138 10.84 12.13 -3.81
#